data_a2a26676e010b93dd4b1c97332c1dea2
#
_entry.id   a2a26676e010b93dd4b1c97332c1dea2
#
_cell.length_a   1.000
_cell.length_b   1.000
_cell.length_c   1.000
_cell.angle_alpha   90.00
_cell.angle_beta   90.00
_cell.angle_gamma   90.00
#
_symmetry.space_group_name_H-M   'P 1'
#
loop_
_entity.id
_entity.type
_entity.pdbx_description
1 polymer ?
#
loop_
_entity_poly.entity_id
_entity_poly.type
_entity_poly.pdbx_seq_one_letter_code
_entity_poly.pdbx_strand_id
1 'polypeptide(L)'
;TLAAEVGTAGRRDILSKKVCLHCSGSLGLDPLAALSALGIHCGSLHPLQSFAGGSARFKDIGMAVDGDNEAQQAACYLAEALQAYPFRVPEAERSAYHAAACFCSNYLVTITAIAQQLFERWTPDKARALQFLLPLLDGTVSNLHQTPLARKALTGPIARGDAGTVAGHLKILPEELQLVYRELALQTVRLASENGSIDEAKAKSLQELLKA
;
A
#
# COMPACT_ATOMS: atom_id res chain seq x y z
N THR A 1 -12.62 8.41 -29.63
CA THR A 1 -11.57 7.87 -28.76
C THR A 1 -10.20 8.28 -29.30
N LEU A 2 -9.18 8.42 -28.46
CA LEU A 2 -7.80 8.77 -28.84
C LEU A 2 -7.27 7.89 -29.99
N ALA A 3 -7.57 6.60 -29.98
CA ALA A 3 -7.18 5.65 -31.04
C ALA A 3 -7.81 5.99 -32.40
N ALA A 4 -9.05 6.48 -32.45
CA ALA A 4 -9.72 6.89 -33.69
C ALA A 4 -9.11 8.17 -34.27
N GLU A 5 -8.65 9.09 -33.44
CA GLU A 5 -7.99 10.33 -33.87
C GLU A 5 -6.55 10.11 -34.39
N VAL A 6 -5.88 9.08 -33.90
CA VAL A 6 -4.50 8.74 -34.25
C VAL A 6 -4.43 7.84 -35.50
N GLY A 7 -5.51 7.12 -35.85
CA GLY A 7 -5.54 5.99 -36.79
C GLY A 7 -5.70 6.32 -38.26
N THR A 8 -5.09 7.37 -38.85
CA THR A 8 -5.07 7.56 -40.30
C THR A 8 -3.94 6.78 -40.98
N ALA A 9 -4.28 6.06 -42.06
CA ALA A 9 -3.48 5.01 -42.72
C ALA A 9 -2.10 5.41 -43.24
N GLY A 10 -1.70 6.65 -43.23
CA GLY A 10 -0.37 7.14 -43.65
C GLY A 10 0.67 7.31 -42.54
N ARG A 11 0.36 6.90 -41.30
CA ARG A 11 1.17 7.21 -40.10
C ARG A 11 1.74 5.98 -39.38
N ARG A 12 1.56 4.76 -39.87
CA ARG A 12 2.02 3.53 -39.18
C ARG A 12 3.52 3.55 -38.86
N ASP A 13 4.36 4.00 -39.77
CA ASP A 13 5.83 4.08 -39.55
C ASP A 13 6.22 5.09 -38.46
N ILE A 14 5.37 6.10 -38.25
CA ILE A 14 5.56 7.09 -37.17
C ILE A 14 5.04 6.53 -35.86
N LEU A 15 3.92 5.82 -35.90
CA LEU A 15 3.26 5.26 -34.70
C LEU A 15 4.05 4.12 -34.07
N SER A 16 4.69 3.27 -34.91
CA SER A 16 5.57 2.18 -34.44
C SER A 16 6.83 2.63 -33.68
N LYS A 17 7.09 3.95 -33.67
CA LYS A 17 8.18 4.57 -32.91
C LYS A 17 7.67 5.27 -31.63
N LYS A 18 6.38 5.17 -31.33
CA LYS A 18 5.78 5.83 -30.17
C LYS A 18 5.56 4.83 -29.05
N VAL A 19 5.69 5.33 -27.84
CA VAL A 19 5.37 4.61 -26.61
C VAL A 19 4.18 5.29 -25.93
N CYS A 20 3.23 4.50 -25.48
CA CYS A 20 2.10 4.94 -24.68
C CYS A 20 2.12 4.19 -23.33
N LEU A 21 2.18 4.94 -22.25
CA LEU A 21 2.18 4.39 -20.88
C LEU A 21 0.98 4.91 -20.13
N HIS A 22 0.25 4.02 -19.42
CA HIS A 22 -0.70 4.46 -18.41
C HIS A 22 -0.06 4.39 -17.01
N CYS A 23 -0.62 5.16 -16.07
CA CYS A 23 -0.10 5.22 -14.68
C CYS A 23 -1.01 4.53 -13.66
N SER A 24 -1.91 3.65 -14.08
CA SER A 24 -2.78 2.90 -13.15
C SER A 24 -2.00 1.75 -12.48
N GLY A 25 -2.16 1.62 -11.17
CA GLY A 25 -1.59 0.51 -10.40
C GLY A 25 -2.38 -0.79 -10.50
N SER A 26 -3.68 -0.72 -10.83
CA SER A 26 -4.60 -1.86 -10.83
C SER A 26 -4.96 -2.38 -12.23
N LEU A 27 -4.86 -1.54 -13.27
CA LEU A 27 -5.24 -1.92 -14.63
C LEU A 27 -4.10 -2.68 -15.34
N GLY A 28 -4.46 -3.70 -16.11
CA GLY A 28 -3.60 -4.32 -17.13
C GLY A 28 -3.44 -3.42 -18.35
N LEU A 29 -3.05 -4.01 -19.48
CA LEU A 29 -2.80 -3.27 -20.73
C LEU A 29 -4.03 -3.16 -21.65
N ASP A 30 -5.14 -3.82 -21.36
CA ASP A 30 -6.37 -3.81 -22.13
C ASP A 30 -6.85 -2.40 -22.54
N PRO A 31 -6.79 -1.37 -21.66
CA PRO A 31 -7.18 0.00 -22.05
C PRO A 31 -6.37 0.58 -23.21
N LEU A 32 -5.16 0.04 -23.44
CA LEU A 32 -4.26 0.47 -24.52
C LEU A 32 -4.34 -0.44 -25.77
N ALA A 33 -5.18 -1.50 -25.78
CA ALA A 33 -5.24 -2.49 -26.86
C ALA A 33 -5.49 -1.85 -28.23
N ALA A 34 -6.35 -0.82 -28.32
CA ALA A 34 -6.61 -0.12 -29.55
C ALA A 34 -5.39 0.67 -30.09
N LEU A 35 -4.53 1.16 -29.22
CA LEU A 35 -3.28 1.83 -29.58
C LEU A 35 -2.20 0.79 -29.99
N SER A 36 -2.12 -0.31 -29.29
CA SER A 36 -1.25 -1.44 -29.63
C SER A 36 -1.60 -2.00 -31.02
N ALA A 37 -2.88 -2.12 -31.37
CA ALA A 37 -3.31 -2.54 -32.71
C ALA A 37 -2.90 -1.59 -33.85
N LEU A 38 -2.56 -0.33 -33.54
CA LEU A 38 -2.01 0.64 -34.46
C LEU A 38 -0.47 0.57 -34.57
N GLY A 39 0.16 -0.34 -33.80
CA GLY A 39 1.62 -0.52 -33.77
C GLY A 39 2.34 0.38 -32.76
N ILE A 40 1.61 1.02 -31.86
CA ILE A 40 2.22 1.80 -30.75
C ILE A 40 2.67 0.83 -29.66
N HIS A 41 3.88 1.02 -29.14
CA HIS A 41 4.38 0.27 -27.98
C HIS A 41 3.62 0.69 -26.75
N CYS A 42 3.01 -0.28 -26.06
CA CYS A 42 2.11 -0.01 -24.95
C CYS A 42 2.60 -0.65 -23.65
N GLY A 43 2.52 0.14 -22.58
CA GLY A 43 2.95 -0.31 -21.25
C GLY A 43 2.34 0.50 -20.12
N SER A 44 2.90 0.30 -18.95
CA SER A 44 2.50 1.01 -17.74
C SER A 44 3.72 1.45 -16.93
N LEU A 45 3.56 2.58 -16.26
CA LEU A 45 4.53 3.13 -15.31
C LEU A 45 3.76 3.68 -14.10
N HIS A 46 3.63 2.90 -13.04
CA HIS A 46 2.88 3.28 -11.84
C HIS A 46 3.83 3.68 -10.70
N PRO A 47 3.87 4.96 -10.32
CA PRO A 47 4.61 5.40 -9.14
C PRO A 47 3.96 4.86 -7.86
N LEU A 48 4.71 4.12 -7.05
CA LEU A 48 4.25 3.62 -5.75
C LEU A 48 4.32 4.74 -4.72
N GLN A 49 3.38 5.68 -4.82
CA GLN A 49 3.33 6.88 -3.99
C GLN A 49 1.89 7.36 -3.81
N SER A 50 1.63 8.02 -2.68
CA SER A 50 0.37 8.71 -2.42
C SER A 50 0.45 10.17 -2.88
N PHE A 51 -0.45 10.57 -3.79
CA PHE A 51 -0.55 11.92 -4.31
C PHE A 51 -1.82 12.59 -3.78
N ALA A 52 -1.71 13.34 -2.71
CA ALA A 52 -2.81 14.08 -2.09
C ALA A 52 -2.83 15.59 -2.45
N GLY A 53 -2.24 15.94 -3.58
CA GLY A 53 -2.00 17.33 -4.00
C GLY A 53 -0.59 17.82 -3.63
N GLY A 54 -0.16 18.95 -4.20
CA GLY A 54 1.18 19.50 -3.99
C GLY A 54 2.24 18.95 -4.96
N SER A 55 3.53 19.17 -4.63
CA SER A 55 4.64 18.70 -5.47
C SER A 55 4.83 17.19 -5.35
N ALA A 56 4.73 16.48 -6.46
CA ALA A 56 5.07 15.06 -6.53
C ALA A 56 6.58 14.86 -6.34
N ARG A 57 6.95 13.98 -5.42
CA ARG A 57 8.33 13.51 -5.24
C ARG A 57 8.44 12.11 -5.82
N PHE A 58 9.29 11.96 -6.83
CA PHE A 58 9.55 10.67 -7.48
C PHE A 58 10.87 10.03 -7.05
N LYS A 59 11.78 10.84 -6.50
CA LYS A 59 13.06 10.33 -6.03
C LYS A 59 12.88 9.29 -4.94
N ASP A 60 13.63 8.20 -5.05
CA ASP A 60 13.72 7.07 -4.10
C ASP A 60 12.42 6.26 -3.92
N ILE A 61 11.39 6.45 -4.78
CA ILE A 61 10.19 5.61 -4.76
C ILE A 61 10.32 4.41 -5.71
N GLY A 62 9.59 3.33 -5.43
CA GLY A 62 9.40 2.26 -6.40
C GLY A 62 8.49 2.70 -7.54
N MET A 63 8.76 2.26 -8.77
CA MET A 63 7.87 2.42 -9.92
C MET A 63 7.61 1.07 -10.58
N ALA A 64 6.37 0.62 -10.55
CA ALA A 64 5.96 -0.61 -11.20
C ALA A 64 5.87 -0.41 -12.72
N VAL A 65 6.55 -1.28 -13.49
CA VAL A 65 6.59 -1.24 -14.95
C VAL A 65 6.06 -2.53 -15.54
N ASP A 66 5.41 -2.43 -16.70
CA ASP A 66 5.02 -3.56 -17.54
C ASP A 66 4.77 -3.08 -18.98
N GLY A 67 4.65 -4.01 -19.94
CA GLY A 67 4.39 -3.70 -21.34
C GLY A 67 5.19 -4.58 -22.28
N ASP A 68 5.19 -4.23 -23.59
CA ASP A 68 6.15 -4.81 -24.53
C ASP A 68 7.58 -4.31 -24.24
N ASN A 69 8.57 -4.87 -24.93
CA ASN A 69 9.98 -4.59 -24.63
C ASN A 69 10.33 -3.10 -24.73
N GLU A 70 9.85 -2.43 -25.76
CA GLU A 70 10.13 -1.01 -26.01
C GLU A 70 9.44 -0.12 -24.97
N ALA A 71 8.21 -0.46 -24.61
CA ALA A 71 7.46 0.26 -23.58
C ALA A 71 8.11 0.05 -22.19
N GLN A 72 8.55 -1.16 -21.86
CA GLN A 72 9.27 -1.42 -20.60
C GLN A 72 10.60 -0.65 -20.54
N GLN A 73 11.39 -0.65 -21.61
CA GLN A 73 12.65 0.12 -21.66
C GLN A 73 12.40 1.62 -21.46
N ALA A 74 11.41 2.18 -22.14
CA ALA A 74 11.03 3.58 -21.99
C ALA A 74 10.56 3.89 -20.56
N ALA A 75 9.74 3.00 -19.96
CA ALA A 75 9.26 3.14 -18.58
C ALA A 75 10.41 3.10 -17.56
N CYS A 76 11.35 2.17 -17.73
CA CYS A 76 12.53 2.08 -16.87
C CYS A 76 13.40 3.35 -17.00
N TYR A 77 13.66 3.79 -18.23
CA TYR A 77 14.43 5.03 -18.47
C TYR A 77 13.78 6.25 -17.79
N LEU A 78 12.46 6.40 -17.90
CA LEU A 78 11.73 7.49 -17.25
C LEU A 78 11.81 7.40 -15.71
N ALA A 79 11.66 6.20 -15.14
CA ALA A 79 11.79 6.00 -13.70
C ALA A 79 13.21 6.38 -13.20
N GLU A 80 14.25 5.91 -13.89
CA GLU A 80 15.63 6.21 -13.55
C GLU A 80 15.96 7.71 -13.69
N ALA A 81 15.46 8.37 -14.75
CA ALA A 81 15.60 9.81 -14.93
C ALA A 81 14.95 10.62 -13.81
N LEU A 82 13.91 10.08 -13.18
CA LEU A 82 13.24 10.63 -11.99
C LEU A 82 13.91 10.22 -10.67
N GLN A 83 15.04 9.51 -10.74
CA GLN A 83 15.75 8.94 -9.57
C GLN A 83 14.86 7.97 -8.76
N ALA A 84 13.94 7.26 -9.41
CA ALA A 84 13.11 6.22 -8.84
C ALA A 84 13.65 4.82 -9.17
N TYR A 85 13.13 3.79 -8.52
CA TYR A 85 13.53 2.40 -8.68
C TYR A 85 12.49 1.62 -9.51
N PRO A 86 12.72 1.37 -10.82
CA PRO A 86 11.80 0.57 -11.61
C PRO A 86 11.85 -0.91 -11.18
N PHE A 87 10.68 -1.56 -11.12
CA PHE A 87 10.55 -2.98 -10.91
C PHE A 87 9.36 -3.53 -11.69
N ARG A 88 9.48 -4.76 -12.17
CA ARG A 88 8.44 -5.36 -13.00
C ARG A 88 7.28 -5.89 -12.16
N VAL A 89 6.06 -5.55 -12.56
CA VAL A 89 4.82 -6.14 -12.06
C VAL A 89 4.01 -6.64 -13.26
N PRO A 90 4.06 -7.95 -13.55
CA PRO A 90 3.28 -8.55 -14.64
C PRO A 90 1.78 -8.33 -14.44
N GLU A 91 1.03 -8.30 -15.54
CA GLU A 91 -0.41 -8.05 -15.51
C GLU A 91 -1.16 -8.99 -14.55
N ALA A 92 -0.82 -10.27 -14.52
CA ALA A 92 -1.41 -11.25 -13.62
C ALA A 92 -1.23 -10.93 -12.13
N GLU A 93 -0.20 -10.17 -11.76
CA GLU A 93 0.16 -9.81 -10.38
C GLU A 93 -0.36 -8.42 -9.96
N ARG A 94 -0.96 -7.67 -10.87
CA ARG A 94 -1.37 -6.28 -10.62
C ARG A 94 -2.35 -6.12 -9.47
N SER A 95 -3.31 -7.01 -9.34
CA SER A 95 -4.29 -6.95 -8.26
C SER A 95 -3.63 -7.16 -6.90
N ALA A 96 -2.71 -8.11 -6.78
CA ALA A 96 -1.97 -8.36 -5.55
C ALA A 96 -1.04 -7.19 -5.20
N TYR A 97 -0.32 -6.67 -6.19
CA TYR A 97 0.52 -5.48 -6.04
C TYR A 97 -0.29 -4.26 -5.55
N HIS A 98 -1.43 -3.99 -6.19
CA HIS A 98 -2.27 -2.84 -5.81
C HIS A 98 -2.88 -3.02 -4.42
N ALA A 99 -3.28 -4.24 -4.04
CA ALA A 99 -3.72 -4.54 -2.69
C ALA A 99 -2.62 -4.25 -1.64
N ALA A 100 -1.36 -4.60 -1.92
CA ALA A 100 -0.24 -4.27 -1.03
C ALA A 100 -0.07 -2.74 -0.87
N ALA A 101 -0.20 -1.97 -1.96
CA ALA A 101 -0.18 -0.51 -1.90
C ALA A 101 -1.35 0.05 -1.06
N CYS A 102 -2.55 -0.53 -1.18
CA CYS A 102 -3.71 -0.15 -0.37
C CYS A 102 -3.47 -0.40 1.13
N PHE A 103 -2.85 -1.53 1.51
CA PHE A 103 -2.49 -1.77 2.90
C PHE A 103 -1.55 -0.70 3.46
N CYS A 104 -0.54 -0.30 2.68
CA CYS A 104 0.44 0.70 3.12
C CYS A 104 -0.07 2.15 3.12
N SER A 105 -1.08 2.47 2.36
CA SER A 105 -1.58 3.84 2.18
C SER A 105 -3.02 3.99 2.65
N ASN A 106 -3.98 3.46 1.90
CA ASN A 106 -5.41 3.69 2.17
C ASN A 106 -5.83 3.15 3.54
N TYR A 107 -5.42 1.93 3.89
CA TYR A 107 -5.79 1.34 5.18
C TYR A 107 -5.04 1.96 6.36
N LEU A 108 -3.84 2.49 6.15
CA LEU A 108 -3.17 3.30 7.17
C LEU A 108 -4.01 4.53 7.53
N VAL A 109 -4.57 5.23 6.53
CA VAL A 109 -5.49 6.36 6.75
C VAL A 109 -6.74 5.89 7.50
N THR A 110 -7.34 4.77 7.11
CA THR A 110 -8.52 4.21 7.77
C THR A 110 -8.26 3.86 9.24
N ILE A 111 -7.15 3.19 9.53
CA ILE A 111 -6.76 2.83 10.90
C ILE A 111 -6.51 4.09 11.73
N THR A 112 -5.86 5.09 11.15
CA THR A 112 -5.63 6.39 11.81
C THR A 112 -6.94 7.12 12.10
N ALA A 113 -7.92 7.08 11.19
CA ALA A 113 -9.24 7.67 11.40
C ALA A 113 -10.01 6.95 12.52
N ILE A 114 -9.93 5.62 12.62
CA ILE A 114 -10.50 4.85 13.74
C ILE A 114 -9.83 5.27 15.07
N ALA A 115 -8.51 5.37 15.09
CA ALA A 115 -7.79 5.82 16.28
C ALA A 115 -8.18 7.25 16.67
N GLN A 116 -8.33 8.17 15.71
CA GLN A 116 -8.81 9.53 15.94
C GLN A 116 -10.20 9.54 16.55
N GLN A 117 -11.15 8.77 16.01
CA GLN A 117 -12.52 8.65 16.54
C GLN A 117 -12.53 8.15 18.00
N LEU A 118 -11.73 7.16 18.33
CA LEU A 118 -11.61 6.67 19.71
C LEU A 118 -10.99 7.73 20.63
N PHE A 119 -10.05 8.54 20.11
CA PHE A 119 -9.35 9.57 20.87
C PHE A 119 -10.20 10.82 21.15
N GLU A 120 -11.27 11.04 20.38
CA GLU A 120 -12.24 12.15 20.60
C GLU A 120 -12.90 12.14 21.99
N ARG A 121 -12.85 11.02 22.71
CA ARG A 121 -13.29 10.93 24.11
C ARG A 121 -12.51 11.85 25.05
N TRP A 122 -11.29 12.20 24.73
CA TRP A 122 -10.39 13.00 25.58
C TRP A 122 -10.13 14.41 25.02
N THR A 123 -10.59 14.69 23.82
CA THR A 123 -10.54 16.03 23.23
C THR A 123 -11.73 16.26 22.31
N PRO A 124 -12.56 17.30 22.54
CA PRO A 124 -13.68 17.60 21.68
C PRO A 124 -13.28 18.16 20.30
N ASP A 125 -12.04 18.63 20.18
CA ASP A 125 -11.47 19.11 18.91
C ASP A 125 -10.89 17.93 18.13
N LYS A 126 -11.58 17.55 17.04
CA LYS A 126 -11.18 16.44 16.16
C LYS A 126 -9.80 16.67 15.52
N ALA A 127 -9.50 17.89 15.09
CA ALA A 127 -8.20 18.20 14.51
C ALA A 127 -7.07 18.01 15.53
N ARG A 128 -7.32 18.38 16.79
CA ARG A 128 -6.39 18.19 17.89
C ARG A 128 -6.19 16.71 18.25
N ALA A 129 -7.25 15.90 18.17
CA ALA A 129 -7.15 14.44 18.33
C ALA A 129 -6.14 13.84 17.34
N LEU A 130 -6.23 14.20 16.08
CA LEU A 130 -5.28 13.75 15.06
C LEU A 130 -3.85 14.24 15.35
N GLN A 131 -3.69 15.55 15.71
CA GLN A 131 -2.37 16.10 16.04
C GLN A 131 -1.67 15.35 17.18
N PHE A 132 -2.40 14.86 18.18
CA PHE A 132 -1.83 14.06 19.26
C PHE A 132 -1.40 12.65 18.82
N LEU A 133 -2.04 12.10 17.80
CA LEU A 133 -1.74 10.76 17.27
C LEU A 133 -0.57 10.76 16.25
N LEU A 134 -0.37 11.87 15.53
CA LEU A 134 0.67 11.96 14.50
C LEU A 134 2.08 11.62 15.02
N PRO A 135 2.56 12.11 16.17
CA PRO A 135 3.89 11.75 16.67
C PRO A 135 4.04 10.25 16.97
N LEU A 136 2.96 9.55 17.37
CA LEU A 136 2.98 8.11 17.57
C LEU A 136 3.09 7.38 16.21
N LEU A 137 2.38 7.85 15.20
CA LEU A 137 2.47 7.33 13.84
C LEU A 137 3.88 7.54 13.26
N ASP A 138 4.44 8.75 13.39
CA ASP A 138 5.79 9.09 12.93
C ASP A 138 6.84 8.20 13.61
N GLY A 139 6.70 7.96 14.92
CA GLY A 139 7.56 7.05 15.67
C GLY A 139 7.48 5.61 15.13
N THR A 140 6.29 5.14 14.77
CA THR A 140 6.11 3.82 14.17
C THR A 140 6.79 3.73 12.80
N VAL A 141 6.61 4.74 11.94
CA VAL A 141 7.28 4.83 10.63
C VAL A 141 8.79 4.90 10.79
N SER A 142 9.29 5.69 11.75
CA SER A 142 10.72 5.75 12.07
C SER A 142 11.28 4.38 12.48
N ASN A 143 10.55 3.61 13.30
CA ASN A 143 10.98 2.25 13.67
C ASN A 143 11.02 1.32 12.45
N LEU A 144 10.09 1.44 11.51
CA LEU A 144 10.11 0.68 10.25
C LEU A 144 11.35 0.99 9.40
N HIS A 145 11.82 2.23 9.37
CA HIS A 145 13.05 2.62 8.67
C HIS A 145 14.33 1.99 9.26
N GLN A 146 14.30 1.61 10.53
CA GLN A 146 15.47 1.05 11.25
C GLN A 146 15.60 -0.47 11.10
N THR A 147 14.70 -1.12 10.37
CA THR A 147 14.67 -2.58 10.24
C THR A 147 14.39 -3.02 8.81
N PRO A 148 15.04 -4.10 8.32
CA PRO A 148 14.78 -4.63 6.99
C PRO A 148 13.45 -5.40 6.87
N LEU A 149 12.81 -5.73 7.98
CA LEU A 149 11.58 -6.52 8.03
C LEU A 149 10.56 -5.86 8.94
N ALA A 150 9.39 -5.48 8.40
CA ALA A 150 8.33 -4.78 9.13
C ALA A 150 7.97 -5.43 10.49
N ARG A 151 7.93 -6.77 10.55
CA ARG A 151 7.65 -7.49 11.81
C ARG A 151 8.62 -7.17 12.93
N LYS A 152 9.86 -6.77 12.65
CA LYS A 152 10.86 -6.41 13.65
C LYS A 152 10.61 -5.07 14.33
N ALA A 153 9.80 -4.21 13.72
CA ALA A 153 9.33 -2.96 14.33
C ALA A 153 8.13 -3.16 15.27
N LEU A 154 7.61 -4.39 15.39
CA LEU A 154 6.44 -4.68 16.21
C LEU A 154 6.69 -4.43 17.69
N THR A 155 5.81 -3.66 18.33
CA THR A 155 5.78 -3.36 19.77
C THR A 155 4.36 -3.56 20.31
N GLY A 156 4.13 -3.23 21.58
CA GLY A 156 2.79 -3.21 22.17
C GLY A 156 2.42 -4.52 22.91
N PRO A 157 1.14 -4.62 23.36
CA PRO A 157 0.72 -5.70 24.26
C PRO A 157 0.82 -7.08 23.62
N ILE A 158 0.44 -7.24 22.36
CA ILE A 158 0.51 -8.53 21.66
C ILE A 158 1.95 -9.00 21.52
N ALA A 159 2.88 -8.10 21.19
CA ALA A 159 4.31 -8.43 21.12
C ALA A 159 4.90 -8.90 22.45
N ARG A 160 4.27 -8.56 23.59
CA ARG A 160 4.64 -9.03 24.93
C ARG A 160 3.83 -10.23 25.42
N GLY A 161 2.79 -10.63 24.67
CA GLY A 161 1.88 -11.71 25.08
C GLY A 161 0.90 -11.30 26.19
N ASP A 162 0.56 -10.02 26.29
CA ASP A 162 -0.32 -9.45 27.32
C ASP A 162 -1.79 -9.60 26.92
N ALA A 163 -2.35 -10.78 27.17
CA ALA A 163 -3.75 -11.09 26.92
C ALA A 163 -4.71 -10.24 27.80
N GLY A 164 -4.28 -9.83 28.99
CA GLY A 164 -5.10 -9.00 29.88
C GLY A 164 -5.40 -7.63 29.29
N THR A 165 -4.40 -6.96 28.76
CA THR A 165 -4.56 -5.68 28.05
C THR A 165 -5.46 -5.83 26.81
N VAL A 166 -5.28 -6.90 26.03
CA VAL A 166 -6.12 -7.17 24.84
C VAL A 166 -7.58 -7.40 25.22
N ALA A 167 -7.83 -8.18 26.28
CA ALA A 167 -9.18 -8.39 26.82
C ALA A 167 -9.82 -7.07 27.30
N GLY A 168 -9.03 -6.20 27.93
CA GLY A 168 -9.46 -4.85 28.30
C GLY A 168 -9.91 -4.01 27.09
N HIS A 169 -9.17 -4.05 26.00
CA HIS A 169 -9.53 -3.36 24.76
C HIS A 169 -10.86 -3.86 24.21
N LEU A 170 -11.05 -5.18 24.11
CA LEU A 170 -12.29 -5.77 23.58
C LEU A 170 -13.54 -5.40 24.40
N LYS A 171 -13.39 -5.19 25.71
CA LYS A 171 -14.53 -4.78 26.58
C LYS A 171 -15.00 -3.36 26.34
N ILE A 172 -14.13 -2.46 25.90
CA ILE A 172 -14.44 -1.02 25.78
C ILE A 172 -14.64 -0.57 24.33
N LEU A 173 -14.19 -1.35 23.37
CA LEU A 173 -14.34 -1.01 21.95
C LEU A 173 -15.82 -1.12 21.54
N PRO A 174 -16.34 -0.15 20.75
CA PRO A 174 -17.64 -0.27 20.10
C PRO A 174 -17.76 -1.56 19.30
N GLU A 175 -18.94 -2.17 19.27
CA GLU A 175 -19.17 -3.46 18.62
C GLU A 175 -18.75 -3.46 17.14
N GLU A 176 -19.04 -2.38 16.44
CA GLU A 176 -18.68 -2.18 15.03
C GLU A 176 -17.16 -2.17 14.77
N LEU A 177 -16.34 -1.89 15.78
CA LEU A 177 -14.88 -1.89 15.68
C LEU A 177 -14.23 -3.20 16.15
N GLN A 178 -14.98 -4.04 16.86
CA GLN A 178 -14.41 -5.28 17.42
C GLN A 178 -13.93 -6.24 16.33
N LEU A 179 -14.65 -6.37 15.22
CA LEU A 179 -14.25 -7.27 14.13
C LEU A 179 -12.91 -6.85 13.52
N VAL A 180 -12.78 -5.58 13.14
CA VAL A 180 -11.51 -5.09 12.54
C VAL A 180 -10.36 -5.17 13.54
N TYR A 181 -10.63 -4.89 14.84
CA TYR A 181 -9.61 -5.04 15.88
C TYR A 181 -9.13 -6.49 16.01
N ARG A 182 -10.07 -7.46 16.06
CA ARG A 182 -9.75 -8.89 16.19
C ARG A 182 -8.94 -9.40 15.01
N GLU A 183 -9.33 -9.06 13.79
CA GLU A 183 -8.60 -9.48 12.58
C GLU A 183 -7.17 -8.93 12.53
N LEU A 184 -7.00 -7.65 12.81
CA LEU A 184 -5.66 -7.03 12.91
C LEU A 184 -4.84 -7.65 14.05
N ALA A 185 -5.45 -7.89 15.20
CA ALA A 185 -4.80 -8.50 16.34
C ALA A 185 -4.35 -9.94 16.06
N LEU A 186 -5.16 -10.74 15.35
CA LEU A 186 -4.78 -12.11 14.93
C LEU A 186 -3.56 -12.09 13.98
N GLN A 187 -3.51 -11.17 13.02
CA GLN A 187 -2.31 -11.00 12.18
C GLN A 187 -1.11 -10.53 13.01
N THR A 188 -1.32 -9.68 14.01
CA THR A 188 -0.25 -9.22 14.92
C THR A 188 0.28 -10.36 15.80
N VAL A 189 -0.58 -11.28 16.26
CA VAL A 189 -0.15 -12.50 16.98
C VAL A 189 0.75 -13.36 16.09
N ARG A 190 0.38 -13.55 14.82
CA ARG A 190 1.21 -14.26 13.84
C ARG A 190 2.59 -13.61 13.70
N LEU A 191 2.64 -12.28 13.51
CA LEU A 191 3.90 -11.54 13.40
C LEU A 191 4.76 -11.66 14.66
N ALA A 192 4.14 -11.60 15.86
CA ALA A 192 4.83 -11.76 17.13
C ALA A 192 5.44 -13.17 17.31
N SER A 193 4.71 -14.20 16.87
CA SER A 193 5.20 -15.59 16.86
C SER A 193 6.37 -15.76 15.88
N GLU A 194 6.24 -15.26 14.64
CA GLU A 194 7.31 -15.29 13.62
C GLU A 194 8.57 -14.54 14.06
N ASN A 195 8.42 -13.52 14.92
CA ASN A 195 9.53 -12.79 15.52
C ASN A 195 10.20 -13.54 16.69
N GLY A 196 9.54 -14.57 17.22
CA GLY A 196 9.94 -15.19 18.49
C GLY A 196 9.72 -14.27 19.70
N SER A 197 8.85 -13.25 19.59
CA SER A 197 8.56 -12.33 20.69
C SER A 197 7.63 -12.95 21.74
N ILE A 198 6.82 -13.92 21.35
CA ILE A 198 5.93 -14.70 22.18
C ILE A 198 6.11 -16.19 21.92
N ASP A 199 5.93 -17.00 22.95
CA ASP A 199 5.90 -18.46 22.86
C ASP A 199 4.52 -18.98 22.38
N GLU A 200 4.45 -20.28 22.12
CA GLU A 200 3.24 -20.94 21.62
C GLU A 200 2.06 -20.83 22.60
N ALA A 201 2.33 -20.90 23.90
CA ALA A 201 1.27 -20.81 24.92
C ALA A 201 0.61 -19.43 24.94
N LYS A 202 1.41 -18.36 24.89
CA LYS A 202 0.93 -16.97 24.77
C LYS A 202 0.20 -16.73 23.46
N ALA A 203 0.73 -17.24 22.34
CA ALA A 203 0.09 -17.13 21.04
C ALA A 203 -1.29 -17.79 21.04
N LYS A 204 -1.40 -19.00 21.58
CA LYS A 204 -2.66 -19.74 21.72
C LYS A 204 -3.68 -19.00 22.59
N SER A 205 -3.24 -18.53 23.77
CA SER A 205 -4.12 -17.75 24.67
C SER A 205 -4.69 -16.50 24.01
N LEU A 206 -3.85 -15.73 23.29
CA LEU A 206 -4.31 -14.57 22.53
C LEU A 206 -5.26 -14.95 21.39
N GLN A 207 -4.99 -16.03 20.66
CA GLN A 207 -5.86 -16.49 19.57
C GLN A 207 -7.22 -16.94 20.09
N GLU A 208 -7.29 -17.66 21.22
CA GLU A 208 -8.56 -18.07 21.84
C GLU A 208 -9.38 -16.85 22.25
N LEU A 209 -8.75 -15.86 22.92
CA LEU A 209 -9.40 -14.60 23.28
C LEU A 209 -9.96 -13.83 22.10
N LEU A 210 -9.21 -13.78 20.98
CA LEU A 210 -9.59 -13.02 19.79
C LEU A 210 -10.65 -13.71 18.92
N LYS A 211 -10.83 -15.03 19.06
CA LYS A 211 -11.85 -15.82 18.34
C LYS A 211 -13.16 -15.97 19.11
N ALA A 212 -13.15 -15.75 20.42
CA ALA A 212 -14.34 -15.73 21.26
C ALA A 212 -15.21 -14.50 20.99
#